data_1f01321936810b02d71de178d9f0a2a8
#
_entry.id   1f01321936810b02d71de178d9f0a2a8
#
_cell.length_a   1.000
_cell.length_b   1.000
_cell.length_c   1.000
_cell.angle_alpha   90.00
_cell.angle_beta   90.00
_cell.angle_gamma   90.00
#
_symmetry.space_group_name_H-M   'P 1'
#
loop_
_entity.id
_entity.type
_entity.pdbx_description
1 polymer ?
#
loop_
_entity_poly.entity_id
_entity_poly.type
_entity_poly.pdbx_seq_one_letter_code
_entity_poly.pdbx_strand_id
1 'polypeptide(L)'
;MKKLVFSLALLSLVFTSCTSSDDDAVTTPPTATGEITGDITTSKTYVKGVYTIKGTVRVKSDATLTFEAGSVITADVADGADALLVEKGGKLNISGTAAEPVVFTEKSKTAGSWGGIIMFGDAPIVSGKTADGTPITTATSEDGTNIVYGGTNAAHNGGSLKYVRVEYAGKKILDGNSEMNGFSFYSVGSGTVLENLVAYKGADDGFEFYGGTVSAKNLISYGNTDDSFDWQDGWQGQANTNWYAYQTGAGNFGMEIEAKSVNNAFFPKVSNITLRRAAGTVTEAGNPLEIDAIQFKKEGNGEYSNVVISGYTNSVTSGTTTTNAVAVRIQDAATNTNQVLTGKIKMLNVKIADNTPLWGAGAATFTVAFPIANFTTNTTATGAVLTPGAWAIVDGVNLLGNL
;
A
#
# COMPACT_ATOMS: atom_id res chain seq x y z
N MET A 1 52.85 -53.69 -35.80
CA MET A 1 52.44 -54.17 -34.47
C MET A 1 53.35 -53.56 -33.46
N LYS A 2 52.90 -52.50 -32.82
CA LYS A 2 53.66 -51.81 -31.75
C LYS A 2 52.85 -51.94 -30.43
N LYS A 3 53.48 -52.63 -29.47
CA LYS A 3 52.92 -52.85 -28.14
C LYS A 3 53.18 -51.62 -27.31
N LEU A 4 52.14 -51.03 -26.71
CA LEU A 4 52.21 -49.93 -25.77
C LEU A 4 52.16 -50.52 -24.34
N VAL A 5 53.18 -50.27 -23.55
CA VAL A 5 53.29 -50.71 -22.17
C VAL A 5 52.84 -49.55 -21.32
N PHE A 6 51.79 -49.74 -20.50
CA PHE A 6 51.34 -48.79 -19.46
C PHE A 6 52.07 -49.13 -18.16
N SER A 7 52.86 -48.20 -17.67
CA SER A 7 53.45 -48.26 -16.34
C SER A 7 52.49 -47.64 -15.34
N LEU A 8 52.07 -48.45 -14.34
CA LEU A 8 51.24 -48.02 -13.23
C LEU A 8 52.16 -47.56 -12.10
N ALA A 9 52.16 -46.24 -11.80
CA ALA A 9 52.89 -45.70 -10.66
C ALA A 9 51.94 -45.73 -9.44
N LEU A 10 52.31 -46.50 -8.42
CA LEU A 10 51.63 -46.57 -7.13
C LEU A 10 52.08 -45.41 -6.28
N LEU A 11 51.23 -44.45 -5.98
CA LEU A 11 51.52 -43.34 -5.05
C LEU A 11 50.97 -43.70 -3.69
N SER A 12 51.87 -44.00 -2.72
CA SER A 12 51.53 -44.26 -1.33
C SER A 12 51.25 -42.93 -0.61
N LEU A 13 50.01 -42.71 -0.23
CA LEU A 13 49.59 -41.60 0.64
C LEU A 13 49.86 -42.00 2.09
N VAL A 14 50.78 -41.29 2.73
CA VAL A 14 51.02 -41.33 4.17
C VAL A 14 50.01 -40.37 4.82
N PHE A 15 49.03 -40.92 5.57
CA PHE A 15 48.19 -40.10 6.44
C PHE A 15 48.91 -39.74 7.70
N THR A 16 49.35 -38.49 7.83
CA THR A 16 49.69 -37.90 9.13
C THR A 16 48.41 -37.34 9.72
N SER A 17 47.94 -37.97 10.79
CA SER A 17 46.86 -37.41 11.65
C SER A 17 47.43 -36.25 12.42
N CYS A 18 47.10 -35.01 12.01
CA CYS A 18 47.16 -33.82 12.89
C CYS A 18 45.79 -33.58 13.44
N THR A 19 45.60 -33.83 14.74
CA THR A 19 44.47 -33.29 15.50
C THR A 19 44.77 -31.81 15.76
N SER A 20 44.25 -30.93 14.89
CA SER A 20 44.07 -29.52 15.20
C SER A 20 42.61 -29.31 15.51
N SER A 21 42.30 -28.89 16.72
CA SER A 21 41.03 -28.31 17.08
C SER A 21 40.95 -26.94 16.39
N ASP A 22 40.53 -26.91 15.12
CA ASP A 22 40.11 -25.68 14.49
C ASP A 22 38.65 -25.45 14.88
N ASP A 23 38.45 -24.51 15.82
CA ASP A 23 37.21 -23.79 15.94
C ASP A 23 36.98 -23.10 14.56
N ASP A 24 36.22 -23.74 13.68
CA ASP A 24 35.69 -23.11 12.47
C ASP A 24 34.79 -21.97 12.96
N ALA A 25 35.39 -20.80 13.15
CA ALA A 25 34.66 -19.57 13.29
C ALA A 25 33.85 -19.42 12.00
N VAL A 26 32.52 -19.65 12.09
CA VAL A 26 31.56 -19.35 11.02
C VAL A 26 31.66 -17.86 10.77
N THR A 27 32.53 -17.47 9.84
CA THR A 27 32.61 -16.09 9.39
C THR A 27 31.37 -15.80 8.60
N THR A 28 30.39 -15.15 9.23
CA THR A 28 29.25 -14.58 8.53
C THR A 28 29.78 -13.68 7.41
N PRO A 29 29.39 -13.87 6.14
CA PRO A 29 29.81 -12.97 5.09
C PRO A 29 29.51 -11.52 5.47
N PRO A 30 30.39 -10.56 5.16
CA PRO A 30 30.15 -9.17 5.48
C PRO A 30 28.85 -8.72 4.82
N THR A 31 27.97 -8.08 5.61
CA THR A 31 26.70 -7.53 5.11
C THR A 31 27.01 -6.46 4.06
N ALA A 32 26.45 -6.56 2.87
CA ALA A 32 26.61 -5.56 1.82
C ALA A 32 26.04 -4.20 2.31
N THR A 33 26.74 -3.13 2.03
CA THR A 33 26.33 -1.76 2.39
C THR A 33 26.56 -0.80 1.22
N GLY A 34 25.85 0.33 1.20
CA GLY A 34 26.05 1.36 0.18
C GLY A 34 24.96 2.43 0.20
N GLU A 35 25.19 3.44 -0.63
CA GLU A 35 24.21 4.50 -0.86
C GLU A 35 23.46 4.29 -2.16
N ILE A 36 22.21 4.72 -2.18
CA ILE A 36 21.30 4.70 -3.33
C ILE A 36 20.91 6.16 -3.55
N THR A 37 21.29 6.74 -4.67
CA THR A 37 21.08 8.17 -4.94
C THR A 37 20.88 8.43 -6.43
N GLY A 38 20.14 9.49 -6.75
CA GLY A 38 19.96 10.02 -8.10
C GLY A 38 19.18 9.08 -9.04
N ASP A 39 19.38 9.26 -10.35
CA ASP A 39 18.67 8.55 -11.39
C ASP A 39 19.29 7.17 -11.66
N ILE A 40 18.47 6.14 -11.58
CA ILE A 40 18.81 4.76 -11.97
C ILE A 40 18.43 4.60 -13.45
N THR A 41 19.39 4.81 -14.33
CA THR A 41 19.22 4.75 -15.80
C THR A 41 19.60 3.40 -16.40
N THR A 42 20.24 2.53 -15.63
CA THR A 42 20.61 1.16 -16.00
C THR A 42 20.17 0.21 -14.91
N SER A 43 19.76 -1.01 -15.27
CA SER A 43 19.29 -1.99 -14.30
C SER A 43 20.34 -2.29 -13.24
N LYS A 44 19.90 -2.32 -11.98
CA LYS A 44 20.76 -2.52 -10.81
C LYS A 44 20.12 -3.47 -9.80
N THR A 45 20.92 -4.38 -9.27
CA THR A 45 20.50 -5.29 -8.20
C THR A 45 21.29 -4.98 -6.94
N TYR A 46 20.56 -4.80 -5.84
CA TYR A 46 21.08 -4.74 -4.49
C TYR A 46 20.85 -6.08 -3.82
N VAL A 47 21.94 -6.81 -3.54
CA VAL A 47 21.90 -8.07 -2.79
C VAL A 47 21.50 -7.82 -1.35
N LYS A 48 21.19 -8.89 -0.59
CA LYS A 48 20.89 -8.74 0.84
C LYS A 48 21.93 -7.88 1.56
N GLY A 49 21.49 -6.77 2.15
CA GLY A 49 22.38 -5.80 2.77
C GLY A 49 21.65 -4.65 3.47
N VAL A 50 22.45 -3.69 3.94
CA VAL A 50 21.94 -2.45 4.57
C VAL A 50 22.37 -1.26 3.70
N TYR A 51 21.40 -0.51 3.22
CA TYR A 51 21.62 0.60 2.29
C TYR A 51 21.01 1.89 2.83
N THR A 52 21.52 3.02 2.33
CA THR A 52 20.95 4.33 2.64
C THR A 52 20.44 4.97 1.36
N ILE A 53 19.16 5.33 1.33
CA ILE A 53 18.57 6.13 0.24
C ILE A 53 18.76 7.61 0.56
N LYS A 54 19.23 8.40 -0.43
CA LYS A 54 19.49 9.84 -0.31
C LYS A 54 18.81 10.60 -1.43
N GLY A 55 18.01 11.58 -1.05
CA GLY A 55 17.19 12.36 -1.97
C GLY A 55 16.17 11.52 -2.72
N THR A 56 15.55 12.07 -3.72
CA THR A 56 14.60 11.34 -4.57
C THR A 56 15.36 10.46 -5.56
N VAL A 57 15.36 9.14 -5.32
CA VAL A 57 15.90 8.15 -6.24
C VAL A 57 14.85 7.83 -7.30
N ARG A 58 15.20 7.96 -8.58
CA ARG A 58 14.30 7.79 -9.71
C ARG A 58 14.71 6.58 -10.56
N VAL A 59 13.87 5.56 -10.64
CA VAL A 59 14.08 4.46 -11.59
C VAL A 59 13.51 4.91 -12.94
N LYS A 60 14.39 5.15 -13.89
CA LYS A 60 14.04 5.69 -15.22
C LYS A 60 13.49 4.60 -16.14
N SER A 61 12.86 5.03 -17.24
CA SER A 61 12.40 4.12 -18.28
C SER A 61 13.51 3.15 -18.71
N ASP A 62 13.12 1.88 -18.98
CA ASP A 62 14.00 0.78 -19.38
C ASP A 62 14.99 0.28 -18.32
N ALA A 63 15.04 0.92 -17.14
CA ALA A 63 15.81 0.43 -16.01
C ALA A 63 14.95 -0.42 -15.06
N THR A 64 15.57 -1.42 -14.44
CA THR A 64 14.98 -2.22 -13.37
C THR A 64 15.83 -2.10 -12.12
N LEU A 65 15.24 -1.64 -11.03
CA LEU A 65 15.84 -1.68 -9.70
C LEU A 65 15.37 -2.93 -8.96
N THR A 66 16.32 -3.72 -8.45
CA THR A 66 16.02 -4.97 -7.75
C THR A 66 16.60 -4.97 -6.35
N PHE A 67 15.81 -5.43 -5.36
CA PHE A 67 16.26 -5.71 -4.00
C PHE A 67 16.01 -7.17 -3.64
N GLU A 68 17.03 -7.83 -3.10
CA GLU A 68 16.92 -9.20 -2.61
C GLU A 68 16.35 -9.24 -1.19
N ALA A 69 15.79 -10.41 -0.82
CA ALA A 69 15.19 -10.66 0.48
C ALA A 69 16.12 -10.30 1.64
N GLY A 70 15.55 -9.73 2.70
CA GLY A 70 16.27 -9.33 3.90
C GLY A 70 17.10 -8.05 3.76
N SER A 71 16.99 -7.32 2.64
CA SER A 71 17.60 -6.00 2.52
C SER A 71 16.88 -4.96 3.38
N VAL A 72 17.66 -4.06 4.00
CA VAL A 72 17.15 -2.91 4.77
C VAL A 72 17.62 -1.63 4.12
N ILE A 73 16.69 -0.76 3.75
CA ILE A 73 16.94 0.51 3.11
C ILE A 73 16.50 1.63 4.08
N THR A 74 17.45 2.45 4.51
CA THR A 74 17.19 3.53 5.48
C THR A 74 17.23 4.87 4.74
N ALA A 75 16.19 5.70 4.88
CA ALA A 75 16.20 7.08 4.40
C ALA A 75 17.19 7.94 5.21
N ASP A 76 17.95 8.81 4.53
CA ASP A 76 18.93 9.67 5.18
C ASP A 76 18.29 10.83 5.95
N VAL A 77 17.16 11.33 5.49
CA VAL A 77 16.33 12.43 6.00
C VAL A 77 17.04 13.77 6.24
N ALA A 78 18.37 13.83 6.05
CA ALA A 78 19.16 15.02 6.33
C ALA A 78 19.00 16.12 5.26
N ASP A 79 18.72 15.72 4.02
CA ASP A 79 18.59 16.63 2.86
C ASP A 79 17.13 16.89 2.43
N GLY A 80 16.19 16.27 3.13
CA GLY A 80 14.80 16.73 3.16
C GLY A 80 13.83 16.06 2.19
N ALA A 81 14.24 15.31 1.16
CA ALA A 81 13.32 14.82 0.13
C ALA A 81 13.57 13.36 -0.31
N ASP A 82 13.87 12.49 0.64
CA ASP A 82 14.09 11.08 0.33
C ASP A 82 12.79 10.41 -0.13
N ALA A 83 12.84 9.76 -1.28
CA ALA A 83 11.76 8.93 -1.82
C ALA A 83 12.33 7.94 -2.84
N LEU A 84 11.63 6.82 -3.03
CA LEU A 84 11.88 5.92 -4.15
C LEU A 84 10.75 6.06 -5.18
N LEU A 85 11.08 6.62 -6.32
CA LEU A 85 10.15 6.89 -7.39
C LEU A 85 10.48 6.02 -8.61
N VAL A 86 9.48 5.31 -9.11
CA VAL A 86 9.57 4.51 -10.33
C VAL A 86 8.80 5.23 -11.43
N GLU A 87 9.52 5.78 -12.41
CA GLU A 87 8.89 6.48 -13.52
C GLU A 87 8.25 5.50 -14.52
N LYS A 88 7.36 6.01 -15.35
CA LYS A 88 6.74 5.26 -16.44
C LYS A 88 7.81 4.55 -17.29
N GLY A 89 7.67 3.23 -17.44
CA GLY A 89 8.63 2.39 -18.16
C GLY A 89 9.79 1.87 -17.31
N GLY A 90 10.01 2.42 -16.10
CA GLY A 90 10.88 1.85 -15.09
C GLY A 90 10.23 0.66 -14.38
N LYS A 91 11.05 -0.16 -13.70
CA LYS A 91 10.55 -1.30 -12.93
C LYS A 91 11.21 -1.40 -11.56
N LEU A 92 10.42 -1.81 -10.57
CA LEU A 92 10.89 -2.14 -9.24
C LEU A 92 10.60 -3.62 -8.95
N ASN A 93 11.64 -4.40 -8.71
CA ASN A 93 11.53 -5.79 -8.33
C ASN A 93 12.03 -6.00 -6.90
N ILE A 94 11.14 -6.40 -6.01
CA ILE A 94 11.46 -6.70 -4.62
C ILE A 94 11.01 -8.12 -4.33
N SER A 95 11.97 -8.97 -3.99
CA SER A 95 11.76 -10.41 -3.77
C SER A 95 11.93 -10.81 -2.31
N GLY A 96 11.33 -10.04 -1.38
CA GLY A 96 11.26 -10.42 0.01
C GLY A 96 10.54 -11.73 0.24
N THR A 97 10.64 -12.27 1.44
CA THR A 97 9.93 -13.47 1.90
C THR A 97 9.24 -13.19 3.24
N ALA A 98 8.38 -14.10 3.68
CA ALA A 98 7.72 -13.97 4.98
C ALA A 98 8.73 -13.93 6.14
N ALA A 99 9.86 -14.62 6.01
CA ALA A 99 10.92 -14.65 7.02
C ALA A 99 11.93 -13.52 6.86
N GLU A 100 12.16 -13.05 5.63
CA GLU A 100 13.14 -12.02 5.27
C GLU A 100 12.49 -10.97 4.37
N PRO A 101 11.63 -10.09 4.93
CA PRO A 101 11.06 -8.98 4.15
C PRO A 101 12.15 -7.99 3.72
N VAL A 102 11.86 -7.22 2.67
CA VAL A 102 12.65 -6.03 2.37
C VAL A 102 12.03 -4.85 3.10
N VAL A 103 12.83 -4.11 3.84
CA VAL A 103 12.37 -3.05 4.73
C VAL A 103 12.91 -1.71 4.27
N PHE A 104 12.00 -0.77 4.03
CA PHE A 104 12.29 0.65 3.85
C PHE A 104 11.87 1.39 5.12
N THR A 105 12.79 2.08 5.75
CA THR A 105 12.58 2.71 7.07
C THR A 105 13.40 3.98 7.24
N GLU A 106 13.32 4.61 8.40
CA GLU A 106 14.21 5.70 8.80
C GLU A 106 14.63 5.54 10.27
N LYS A 107 15.74 6.17 10.66
CA LYS A 107 16.40 5.90 11.95
C LYS A 107 15.67 6.48 13.17
N SER A 108 15.06 7.65 13.01
CA SER A 108 14.38 8.34 14.13
C SER A 108 13.01 7.77 14.42
N LYS A 109 12.47 6.94 13.51
CA LYS A 109 11.13 6.36 13.58
C LYS A 109 10.05 7.44 13.70
N THR A 110 10.24 8.52 12.95
CA THR A 110 9.33 9.66 12.91
C THR A 110 8.46 9.57 11.67
N ALA A 111 7.14 9.51 11.86
CA ALA A 111 6.17 9.55 10.77
C ALA A 111 6.38 10.79 9.88
N GLY A 112 6.29 10.64 8.57
CA GLY A 112 6.46 11.74 7.64
C GLY A 112 7.90 12.22 7.43
N SER A 113 8.90 11.44 7.81
CA SER A 113 10.29 11.86 7.63
C SER A 113 10.81 11.61 6.21
N TRP A 114 10.19 10.73 5.42
CA TRP A 114 10.52 10.43 4.04
C TRP A 114 9.29 10.12 3.19
N GLY A 115 9.44 10.07 1.87
CA GLY A 115 8.32 10.09 0.92
C GLY A 115 7.74 8.73 0.53
N GLY A 116 8.28 7.61 1.03
CA GLY A 116 7.73 6.29 0.69
C GLY A 116 8.12 5.79 -0.71
N ILE A 117 7.31 4.87 -1.25
CA ILE A 117 7.49 4.27 -2.58
C ILE A 117 6.40 4.78 -3.52
N ILE A 118 6.80 5.42 -4.61
CA ILE A 118 5.92 6.04 -5.60
C ILE A 118 6.13 5.36 -6.95
N MET A 119 5.06 4.87 -7.59
CA MET A 119 5.15 4.19 -8.87
C MET A 119 4.23 4.82 -9.92
N PHE A 120 4.78 5.13 -11.09
CA PHE A 120 4.05 5.67 -12.23
C PHE A 120 3.92 4.64 -13.34
N GLY A 121 2.69 4.50 -13.84
CA GLY A 121 2.36 3.65 -14.98
C GLY A 121 1.75 4.40 -16.15
N ASP A 122 1.15 3.64 -17.07
CA ASP A 122 0.43 4.17 -18.23
C ASP A 122 -0.92 3.45 -18.45
N ALA A 123 -1.48 2.90 -17.38
CA ALA A 123 -2.82 2.33 -17.40
C ALA A 123 -3.90 3.43 -17.45
N PRO A 124 -5.14 3.10 -17.86
CA PRO A 124 -6.22 4.09 -17.95
C PRO A 124 -6.57 4.72 -16.59
N ILE A 125 -6.89 6.00 -16.64
CA ILE A 125 -7.47 6.76 -15.54
C ILE A 125 -8.65 7.60 -16.02
N VAL A 126 -9.46 8.09 -15.10
CA VAL A 126 -10.39 9.21 -15.34
C VAL A 126 -10.34 10.14 -14.13
N SER A 127 -9.63 11.25 -14.30
CA SER A 127 -9.41 12.26 -13.25
C SER A 127 -10.48 13.36 -13.19
N GLY A 128 -11.51 13.24 -14.01
CA GLY A 128 -12.60 14.19 -14.11
C GLY A 128 -13.26 14.17 -15.47
N LYS A 129 -14.03 15.20 -15.78
CA LYS A 129 -14.63 15.44 -17.10
C LYS A 129 -14.59 16.92 -17.45
N THR A 130 -14.48 17.19 -18.73
CA THR A 130 -14.58 18.53 -19.30
C THR A 130 -16.00 19.06 -19.20
N ALA A 131 -16.22 20.34 -19.54
CA ALA A 131 -17.53 20.97 -19.48
C ALA A 131 -18.56 20.31 -20.40
N ASP A 132 -18.13 19.69 -21.51
CA ASP A 132 -18.97 18.92 -22.43
C ASP A 132 -19.19 17.46 -22.01
N GLY A 133 -18.63 17.05 -20.88
CA GLY A 133 -18.77 15.70 -20.31
C GLY A 133 -17.74 14.68 -20.78
N THR A 134 -16.77 15.07 -21.60
CA THR A 134 -15.69 14.17 -22.06
C THR A 134 -14.77 13.79 -20.87
N PRO A 135 -14.47 12.49 -20.66
CA PRO A 135 -13.55 12.06 -19.61
C PRO A 135 -12.14 12.65 -19.78
N ILE A 136 -11.56 13.15 -18.70
CA ILE A 136 -10.16 13.57 -18.63
C ILE A 136 -9.33 12.34 -18.24
N THR A 137 -8.43 11.92 -19.14
CA THR A 137 -7.68 10.66 -19.05
C THR A 137 -6.22 10.84 -18.65
N THR A 138 -5.84 12.03 -18.21
CA THR A 138 -4.53 12.36 -17.67
C THR A 138 -4.69 13.26 -16.46
N ALA A 139 -3.72 13.19 -15.53
CA ALA A 139 -3.63 14.10 -14.41
C ALA A 139 -2.15 14.38 -14.09
N THR A 140 -1.89 15.35 -13.22
CA THR A 140 -0.56 15.61 -12.67
C THR A 140 -0.54 15.10 -11.24
N SER A 141 0.55 14.42 -10.88
CA SER A 141 0.70 13.85 -9.54
C SER A 141 0.71 14.94 -8.46
N GLU A 142 0.13 14.63 -7.32
CA GLU A 142 0.05 15.54 -6.15
C GLU A 142 1.18 15.35 -5.15
N ASP A 143 2.09 14.39 -5.41
CA ASP A 143 3.29 14.14 -4.61
C ASP A 143 4.39 15.21 -4.76
N GLY A 144 4.11 16.34 -5.39
CA GLY A 144 5.04 17.45 -5.64
C GLY A 144 6.05 17.20 -6.77
N THR A 145 6.09 16.02 -7.38
CA THR A 145 6.98 15.76 -8.52
C THR A 145 6.45 16.31 -9.84
N ASN A 146 5.15 16.65 -9.89
CA ASN A 146 4.45 17.16 -11.06
C ASN A 146 4.56 16.25 -12.31
N ILE A 147 4.62 14.94 -12.09
CA ILE A 147 4.66 13.97 -13.19
C ILE A 147 3.25 13.76 -13.73
N VAL A 148 3.09 13.87 -15.05
CA VAL A 148 1.82 13.56 -15.71
C VAL A 148 1.66 12.04 -15.82
N TYR A 149 0.51 11.54 -15.35
CA TYR A 149 0.16 10.12 -15.41
C TYR A 149 -1.16 9.90 -16.16
N GLY A 150 -1.48 8.66 -16.46
CA GLY A 150 -2.57 8.24 -17.33
C GLY A 150 -2.07 7.67 -18.65
N GLY A 151 -2.89 6.85 -19.27
CA GLY A 151 -2.55 6.20 -20.52
C GLY A 151 -3.62 5.22 -20.98
N THR A 152 -3.21 4.24 -21.79
CA THR A 152 -4.14 3.25 -22.39
C THR A 152 -3.71 1.80 -22.17
N ASN A 153 -2.56 1.56 -21.53
CA ASN A 153 -2.01 0.23 -21.33
C ASN A 153 -2.51 -0.37 -20.02
N ALA A 154 -3.69 -0.94 -20.01
CA ALA A 154 -4.27 -1.58 -18.82
C ALA A 154 -3.40 -2.71 -18.25
N ALA A 155 -2.52 -3.31 -19.05
CA ALA A 155 -1.59 -4.36 -18.65
C ALA A 155 -0.19 -3.84 -18.31
N HIS A 156 -0.01 -2.52 -18.09
CA HIS A 156 1.27 -1.94 -17.68
C HIS A 156 1.89 -2.76 -16.54
N ASN A 157 3.21 -2.97 -16.63
CA ASN A 157 3.98 -3.74 -15.68
C ASN A 157 5.15 -2.93 -15.14
N GLY A 158 4.98 -2.37 -13.94
CA GLY A 158 6.00 -1.65 -13.17
C GLY A 158 6.91 -2.55 -12.32
N GLY A 159 6.79 -3.89 -12.45
CA GLY A 159 7.61 -4.85 -11.71
C GLY A 159 6.82 -5.69 -10.70
N SER A 160 7.50 -6.12 -9.64
CA SER A 160 6.93 -7.02 -8.63
C SER A 160 7.41 -6.64 -7.24
N LEU A 161 6.50 -6.30 -6.34
CA LEU A 161 6.75 -6.02 -4.93
C LEU A 161 6.18 -7.15 -4.09
N LYS A 162 7.06 -7.91 -3.41
CA LYS A 162 6.66 -9.02 -2.53
C LYS A 162 7.34 -8.92 -1.19
N TYR A 163 6.54 -8.99 -0.11
CA TYR A 163 7.00 -8.89 1.27
C TYR A 163 7.85 -7.64 1.50
N VAL A 164 7.22 -6.48 1.24
CA VAL A 164 7.83 -5.17 1.40
C VAL A 164 7.20 -4.46 2.59
N ARG A 165 8.03 -3.85 3.40
CA ARG A 165 7.60 -3.03 4.51
C ARG A 165 8.12 -1.61 4.33
N VAL A 166 7.21 -0.65 4.32
CA VAL A 166 7.48 0.80 4.30
C VAL A 166 7.06 1.35 5.65
N GLU A 167 8.01 1.95 6.35
CA GLU A 167 7.84 2.43 7.71
C GLU A 167 8.11 3.93 7.79
N TYR A 168 7.28 4.66 8.52
CA TYR A 168 7.45 6.08 8.87
C TYR A 168 7.50 7.04 7.66
N ALA A 169 6.93 6.63 6.53
CA ALA A 169 6.79 7.45 5.33
C ALA A 169 5.66 8.49 5.47
N GLY A 170 5.21 9.09 4.37
CA GLY A 170 4.10 10.04 4.36
C GLY A 170 4.57 11.48 4.55
N LYS A 171 5.67 11.87 3.90
CA LYS A 171 6.22 13.23 4.01
C LYS A 171 5.31 14.26 3.36
N LYS A 172 4.89 15.26 4.11
CA LYS A 172 4.24 16.45 3.56
C LYS A 172 5.26 17.32 2.84
N ILE A 173 4.94 17.70 1.60
CA ILE A 173 5.78 18.57 0.80
C ILE A 173 5.51 20.04 1.11
N LEU A 174 6.47 20.90 0.78
CA LEU A 174 6.66 22.27 1.19
C LEU A 174 5.44 23.21 1.21
N ASP A 175 4.36 22.92 0.50
CA ASP A 175 3.15 23.74 0.46
C ASP A 175 2.06 23.28 1.45
N GLY A 176 2.27 22.19 2.17
CA GLY A 176 1.31 21.61 3.11
C GLY A 176 0.05 20.98 2.48
N ASN A 177 0.01 20.97 1.13
CA ASN A 177 -1.11 20.42 0.36
C ASN A 177 -0.73 19.22 -0.49
N SER A 178 0.59 19.01 -0.69
CA SER A 178 1.13 17.87 -1.44
C SER A 178 1.65 16.86 -0.46
N GLU A 179 1.11 15.65 -0.51
CA GLU A 179 1.37 14.58 0.43
C GLU A 179 1.96 13.37 -0.28
N MET A 180 2.83 12.65 0.41
CA MET A 180 3.38 11.38 -0.04
C MET A 180 2.91 10.30 0.91
N ASN A 181 2.50 9.18 0.39
CA ASN A 181 1.95 8.06 1.14
C ASN A 181 3.01 7.03 1.54
N GLY A 182 2.62 5.99 2.24
CA GLY A 182 3.46 4.80 2.35
C GLY A 182 3.75 4.22 0.96
N PHE A 183 2.68 3.99 0.20
CA PHE A 183 2.74 3.56 -1.20
C PHE A 183 1.78 4.38 -2.06
N SER A 184 2.28 5.00 -3.12
CA SER A 184 1.47 5.71 -4.11
C SER A 184 1.56 5.02 -5.48
N PHE A 185 0.41 4.69 -6.07
CA PHE A 185 0.32 3.96 -7.35
C PHE A 185 -0.42 4.79 -8.40
N TYR A 186 0.30 5.62 -9.15
CA TYR A 186 -0.24 6.46 -10.22
C TYR A 186 -0.38 5.68 -11.52
N SER A 187 -1.61 5.41 -11.96
CA SER A 187 -1.87 4.78 -13.27
C SER A 187 -1.15 3.43 -13.48
N VAL A 188 -0.96 2.67 -12.39
CA VAL A 188 -0.27 1.37 -12.45
C VAL A 188 -1.20 0.30 -13.01
N GLY A 189 -0.67 -0.56 -13.89
CA GLY A 189 -1.46 -1.55 -14.60
C GLY A 189 -1.42 -2.95 -14.01
N SER A 190 -2.33 -3.82 -14.50
CA SER A 190 -2.57 -5.18 -13.99
C SER A 190 -1.41 -6.16 -14.17
N GLY A 191 -0.39 -5.80 -14.97
CA GLY A 191 0.84 -6.58 -15.08
C GLY A 191 1.80 -6.43 -13.90
N THR A 192 1.56 -5.43 -13.03
CA THR A 192 2.36 -5.20 -11.81
C THR A 192 1.87 -6.10 -10.68
N VAL A 193 2.82 -6.70 -9.95
CA VAL A 193 2.51 -7.59 -8.82
C VAL A 193 2.72 -6.85 -7.50
N LEU A 194 1.67 -6.79 -6.68
CA LEU A 194 1.68 -6.20 -5.33
C LEU A 194 1.17 -7.24 -4.33
N GLU A 195 2.07 -7.86 -3.55
CA GLU A 195 1.73 -8.95 -2.64
C GLU A 195 2.49 -8.84 -1.31
N ASN A 196 1.77 -8.96 -0.19
CA ASN A 196 2.34 -8.94 1.17
C ASN A 196 3.08 -7.63 1.47
N LEU A 197 2.38 -6.51 1.40
CA LEU A 197 2.92 -5.18 1.64
C LEU A 197 2.43 -4.63 2.99
N VAL A 198 3.31 -3.91 3.66
CA VAL A 198 3.02 -3.26 4.95
C VAL A 198 3.36 -1.77 4.85
N ALA A 199 2.39 -0.91 5.17
CA ALA A 199 2.59 0.50 5.48
C ALA A 199 2.45 0.68 6.99
N TYR A 200 3.50 1.17 7.65
CA TYR A 200 3.57 1.23 9.10
C TYR A 200 3.90 2.63 9.60
N LYS A 201 2.97 3.21 10.35
CA LYS A 201 3.13 4.51 11.04
C LYS A 201 3.63 5.63 10.13
N GLY A 202 3.05 5.75 8.94
CA GLY A 202 3.18 6.90 8.05
C GLY A 202 2.44 8.12 8.59
N ALA A 203 2.79 9.32 8.09
CA ALA A 203 2.13 10.58 8.43
C ALA A 203 1.05 10.97 7.41
N ASP A 204 0.70 10.06 6.53
CA ASP A 204 -0.31 10.17 5.49
C ASP A 204 -0.92 8.80 5.24
N ASP A 205 -1.48 8.53 4.05
CA ASP A 205 -2.10 7.27 3.73
C ASP A 205 -1.15 6.07 3.79
N GLY A 206 -1.72 4.92 4.10
CA GLY A 206 -0.97 3.67 3.99
C GLY A 206 -0.72 3.29 2.53
N PHE A 207 -1.79 3.27 1.74
CA PHE A 207 -1.79 2.90 0.32
C PHE A 207 -2.76 3.77 -0.45
N GLU A 208 -2.30 4.42 -1.50
CA GLU A 208 -3.16 5.19 -2.38
C GLU A 208 -3.02 4.79 -3.85
N PHE A 209 -4.19 4.67 -4.54
CA PHE A 209 -4.28 4.26 -5.93
C PHE A 209 -4.92 5.36 -6.78
N TYR A 210 -4.13 5.99 -7.65
CA TYR A 210 -4.56 7.04 -8.56
C TYR A 210 -4.89 6.44 -9.94
N GLY A 211 -6.08 5.93 -10.08
CA GLY A 211 -6.51 5.24 -11.29
C GLY A 211 -5.74 3.95 -11.57
N GLY A 212 -5.77 3.50 -12.82
CA GLY A 212 -5.12 2.26 -13.23
C GLY A 212 -5.91 0.99 -12.95
N THR A 213 -5.25 -0.15 -13.13
CA THR A 213 -5.89 -1.48 -13.10
C THR A 213 -5.15 -2.47 -12.20
N VAL A 214 -4.10 -2.04 -11.50
CA VAL A 214 -3.34 -2.90 -10.60
C VAL A 214 -4.24 -3.46 -9.50
N SER A 215 -3.96 -4.66 -9.07
CA SER A 215 -4.57 -5.28 -7.89
C SER A 215 -3.52 -5.64 -6.87
N ALA A 216 -3.89 -5.59 -5.59
CA ALA A 216 -2.99 -5.89 -4.49
C ALA A 216 -3.56 -6.97 -3.56
N LYS A 217 -2.67 -7.82 -3.03
CA LYS A 217 -3.02 -8.93 -2.14
C LYS A 217 -2.23 -8.87 -0.85
N ASN A 218 -2.90 -9.16 0.27
CA ASN A 218 -2.29 -9.24 1.59
C ASN A 218 -1.64 -7.91 1.98
N LEU A 219 -2.45 -6.86 2.14
CA LEU A 219 -2.00 -5.54 2.59
C LEU A 219 -2.23 -5.36 4.08
N ILE A 220 -1.26 -4.73 4.75
CA ILE A 220 -1.37 -4.26 6.14
C ILE A 220 -1.12 -2.77 6.17
N SER A 221 -2.11 -1.98 6.58
CA SER A 221 -1.96 -0.57 6.96
C SER A 221 -2.07 -0.48 8.48
N TYR A 222 -1.01 -0.03 9.15
CA TYR A 222 -0.95 -0.02 10.60
C TYR A 222 -0.50 1.32 11.16
N GLY A 223 -1.40 2.07 11.77
CA GLY A 223 -1.11 3.33 12.46
C GLY A 223 -0.66 4.47 11.56
N ASN A 224 -1.05 4.48 10.29
CA ASN A 224 -0.90 5.62 9.39
C ASN A 224 -1.89 6.71 9.81
N THR A 225 -1.52 8.00 9.66
CA THR A 225 -2.26 9.08 10.34
C THR A 225 -3.40 9.65 9.52
N ASP A 226 -3.45 9.41 8.24
CA ASP A 226 -4.60 9.68 7.38
C ASP A 226 -5.34 8.37 7.08
N ASP A 227 -5.64 8.06 5.85
CA ASP A 227 -6.41 6.88 5.49
C ASP A 227 -5.55 5.61 5.46
N SER A 228 -6.20 4.48 5.72
CA SER A 228 -5.48 3.21 5.59
C SER A 228 -5.34 2.79 4.14
N PHE A 229 -6.41 3.01 3.36
CA PHE A 229 -6.48 2.74 1.93
C PHE A 229 -7.29 3.83 1.25
N ASP A 230 -6.72 4.54 0.29
CA ASP A 230 -7.43 5.51 -0.55
C ASP A 230 -7.33 5.16 -2.03
N TRP A 231 -8.33 5.57 -2.80
CA TRP A 231 -8.25 5.55 -4.24
C TRP A 231 -9.16 6.53 -4.93
N GLN A 232 -8.68 7.03 -6.03
CA GLN A 232 -9.32 8.02 -6.86
C GLN A 232 -9.06 7.78 -8.35
N ASP A 233 -9.41 8.72 -9.21
CA ASP A 233 -9.11 8.75 -10.65
C ASP A 233 -9.54 7.50 -11.42
N GLY A 234 -10.59 6.84 -10.93
CA GLY A 234 -11.17 5.69 -11.61
C GLY A 234 -10.35 4.43 -11.52
N TRP A 235 -9.66 4.19 -10.40
CA TRP A 235 -9.01 2.91 -10.15
C TRP A 235 -10.00 1.75 -10.25
N GLN A 236 -9.57 0.65 -10.89
CA GLN A 236 -10.43 -0.48 -11.22
C GLN A 236 -9.78 -1.86 -11.00
N GLY A 237 -8.98 -2.01 -9.95
CA GLY A 237 -8.38 -3.29 -9.57
C GLY A 237 -9.43 -4.37 -9.31
N GLN A 238 -9.31 -5.55 -9.96
CA GLN A 238 -10.35 -6.59 -9.95
C GLN A 238 -10.04 -7.80 -9.06
N ALA A 239 -8.80 -7.95 -8.57
CA ALA A 239 -8.34 -9.13 -7.85
C ALA A 239 -7.70 -8.79 -6.49
N ASN A 240 -8.26 -7.80 -5.81
CA ASN A 240 -7.77 -7.38 -4.49
C ASN A 240 -8.31 -8.29 -3.40
N THR A 241 -7.46 -8.68 -2.45
CA THR A 241 -7.89 -9.55 -1.36
C THR A 241 -6.98 -9.45 -0.13
N ASN A 242 -7.56 -9.75 1.05
CA ASN A 242 -6.89 -9.77 2.34
C ASN A 242 -6.26 -8.42 2.71
N TRP A 243 -7.07 -7.38 2.84
CA TRP A 243 -6.65 -6.05 3.27
C TRP A 243 -6.98 -5.85 4.75
N TYR A 244 -5.98 -5.48 5.51
CA TYR A 244 -6.09 -5.25 6.94
C TYR A 244 -5.63 -3.84 7.32
N ALA A 245 -6.52 -3.08 7.95
CA ALA A 245 -6.23 -1.80 8.58
C ALA A 245 -6.33 -1.90 10.09
N TYR A 246 -5.35 -1.38 10.80
CA TYR A 246 -5.41 -1.12 12.24
C TYR A 246 -5.00 0.32 12.52
N GLN A 247 -5.99 1.15 12.76
CA GLN A 247 -5.78 2.56 13.10
C GLN A 247 -5.52 2.68 14.60
N THR A 248 -4.43 3.35 14.97
CA THR A 248 -4.04 3.58 16.36
C THR A 248 -3.22 4.85 16.48
N GLY A 249 -3.46 5.64 17.54
CA GLY A 249 -2.88 6.96 17.71
C GLY A 249 -3.66 8.03 16.92
N ALA A 250 -3.38 8.17 15.63
CA ALA A 250 -4.19 8.95 14.69
C ALA A 250 -4.62 8.07 13.51
N GLY A 251 -5.61 8.54 12.73
CA GLY A 251 -6.11 7.88 11.53
C GLY A 251 -7.48 8.43 11.16
N ASN A 252 -7.74 8.62 9.87
CA ASN A 252 -8.99 9.12 9.34
C ASN A 252 -9.91 7.95 8.91
N PHE A 253 -10.09 7.68 7.62
CA PHE A 253 -10.91 6.54 7.20
C PHE A 253 -10.10 5.24 7.17
N GLY A 254 -10.79 4.13 7.35
CA GLY A 254 -10.24 2.82 7.02
C GLY A 254 -10.09 2.65 5.50
N MET A 255 -11.06 3.22 4.74
CA MET A 255 -11.04 3.29 3.28
C MET A 255 -11.72 4.58 2.82
N GLU A 256 -11.05 5.39 1.99
CA GLU A 256 -11.64 6.51 1.27
C GLU A 256 -11.80 6.16 -0.21
N ILE A 257 -12.94 6.51 -0.80
CA ILE A 257 -13.32 6.01 -2.13
C ILE A 257 -13.93 7.12 -2.95
N GLU A 258 -13.22 7.58 -3.99
CA GLU A 258 -13.77 8.58 -4.90
C GLU A 258 -13.62 8.21 -6.37
N ALA A 259 -14.41 8.85 -7.24
CA ALA A 259 -14.31 8.72 -8.70
C ALA A 259 -14.46 10.07 -9.41
N LYS A 260 -14.00 11.15 -8.80
CA LYS A 260 -13.93 12.52 -9.36
C LYS A 260 -15.25 13.01 -10.00
N SER A 261 -16.39 12.60 -9.44
CA SER A 261 -17.73 12.92 -9.94
C SER A 261 -17.97 12.50 -11.40
N VAL A 262 -17.33 11.44 -11.82
CA VAL A 262 -17.55 10.82 -13.13
C VAL A 262 -18.45 9.61 -12.94
N ASN A 263 -19.75 9.77 -13.12
CA ASN A 263 -20.72 8.67 -13.02
C ASN A 263 -20.48 7.59 -14.07
N ASN A 264 -19.57 6.71 -13.80
CA ASN A 264 -19.09 5.71 -14.75
C ASN A 264 -19.04 4.30 -14.15
N ALA A 265 -18.49 3.39 -14.94
CA ALA A 265 -18.41 1.98 -14.68
C ALA A 265 -17.08 1.56 -14.01
N PHE A 266 -16.34 2.47 -13.34
CA PHE A 266 -15.26 2.02 -12.46
C PHE A 266 -15.89 1.12 -11.42
N PHE A 267 -15.33 0.00 -11.21
CA PHE A 267 -15.92 -1.00 -10.33
C PHE A 267 -14.81 -1.86 -9.73
N PRO A 268 -13.99 -1.28 -8.85
CA PRO A 268 -12.97 -2.05 -8.16
C PRO A 268 -13.62 -3.13 -7.30
N LYS A 269 -12.91 -4.23 -7.12
CA LYS A 269 -13.36 -5.34 -6.26
C LYS A 269 -12.32 -5.61 -5.20
N VAL A 270 -12.73 -5.62 -3.94
CA VAL A 270 -11.89 -5.98 -2.81
C VAL A 270 -12.61 -7.01 -1.94
N SER A 271 -11.95 -8.10 -1.63
CA SER A 271 -12.49 -9.16 -0.80
C SER A 271 -11.64 -9.41 0.46
N ASN A 272 -12.26 -9.95 1.50
CA ASN A 272 -11.59 -10.27 2.76
C ASN A 272 -10.93 -9.03 3.39
N ILE A 273 -11.75 -8.13 3.89
CA ILE A 273 -11.33 -6.84 4.43
C ILE A 273 -11.53 -6.84 5.95
N THR A 274 -10.54 -6.40 6.71
CA THR A 274 -10.69 -6.12 8.14
C THR A 274 -10.26 -4.69 8.42
N LEU A 275 -11.18 -3.88 8.93
CA LEU A 275 -10.94 -2.50 9.35
C LEU A 275 -11.15 -2.40 10.85
N ARG A 276 -10.11 -2.03 11.58
CA ARG A 276 -10.14 -1.88 13.03
C ARG A 276 -9.59 -0.54 13.46
N ARG A 277 -10.28 0.09 14.39
CA ARG A 277 -9.86 1.33 15.03
C ARG A 277 -9.69 1.10 16.52
N ALA A 278 -8.51 1.39 17.07
CA ALA A 278 -8.24 1.28 18.48
C ALA A 278 -8.99 2.36 19.28
N ALA A 279 -9.39 2.04 20.49
CA ALA A 279 -9.98 3.05 21.39
C ALA A 279 -8.99 4.20 21.63
N GLY A 280 -9.50 5.43 21.59
CA GLY A 280 -8.69 6.63 21.75
C GLY A 280 -7.95 7.10 20.50
N THR A 281 -8.09 6.42 19.34
CA THR A 281 -7.58 6.92 18.07
C THR A 281 -8.29 8.25 17.73
N VAL A 282 -7.50 9.27 17.43
CA VAL A 282 -7.99 10.59 16.98
C VAL A 282 -7.93 10.67 15.45
N THR A 283 -8.55 11.67 14.86
CA THR A 283 -8.36 11.99 13.44
C THR A 283 -7.11 12.82 13.25
N GLU A 284 -6.63 12.93 12.03
CA GLU A 284 -5.60 13.88 11.68
C GLU A 284 -6.00 15.34 12.03
N ALA A 285 -5.02 16.17 12.31
CA ALA A 285 -5.26 17.58 12.63
C ALA A 285 -5.84 18.32 11.42
N GLY A 286 -7.02 18.90 11.59
CA GLY A 286 -7.75 19.60 10.52
C GLY A 286 -8.97 18.82 9.98
N ASN A 287 -9.01 17.51 10.16
CA ASN A 287 -10.03 16.62 9.60
C ASN A 287 -10.92 15.93 10.68
N PRO A 288 -11.56 16.69 11.61
CA PRO A 288 -12.20 16.11 12.79
C PRO A 288 -13.42 15.23 12.49
N LEU A 289 -13.96 15.27 11.26
CA LEU A 289 -15.14 14.50 10.87
C LEU A 289 -14.82 13.18 10.12
N GLU A 290 -13.54 12.89 9.90
CA GLU A 290 -13.09 11.70 9.18
C GLU A 290 -12.91 10.51 10.12
N ILE A 291 -14.02 10.08 10.71
CA ILE A 291 -14.08 9.08 11.78
C ILE A 291 -14.71 7.73 11.37
N ASP A 292 -15.13 7.61 10.11
CA ASP A 292 -15.87 6.45 9.62
C ASP A 292 -14.94 5.31 9.17
N ALA A 293 -15.49 4.09 9.04
CA ALA A 293 -14.67 2.99 8.55
C ALA A 293 -14.46 3.06 7.04
N ILE A 294 -15.50 3.42 6.29
CA ILE A 294 -15.45 3.54 4.83
C ILE A 294 -16.21 4.80 4.42
N GLN A 295 -15.59 5.65 3.59
CA GLN A 295 -16.28 6.77 2.96
C GLN A 295 -16.37 6.55 1.45
N PHE A 296 -17.54 6.86 0.88
CA PHE A 296 -17.75 7.03 -0.55
C PHE A 296 -18.08 8.49 -0.83
N LYS A 297 -17.29 9.12 -1.70
CA LYS A 297 -17.47 10.51 -2.13
C LYS A 297 -17.31 10.64 -3.65
N LYS A 298 -17.81 11.73 -4.23
CA LYS A 298 -17.63 12.07 -5.66
C LYS A 298 -17.85 10.89 -6.61
N GLU A 299 -18.96 10.16 -6.37
CA GLU A 299 -19.40 9.01 -7.17
C GLU A 299 -18.47 7.78 -7.13
N GLY A 300 -17.67 7.63 -6.08
CA GLY A 300 -16.93 6.40 -5.78
C GLY A 300 -17.84 5.18 -5.72
N ASN A 301 -17.37 4.03 -6.20
CA ASN A 301 -18.17 2.81 -6.27
C ASN A 301 -17.30 1.54 -6.07
N GLY A 302 -17.89 0.36 -6.22
CA GLY A 302 -17.15 -0.91 -6.17
C GLY A 302 -17.92 -2.04 -5.48
N GLU A 303 -17.27 -3.20 -5.43
CA GLU A 303 -17.76 -4.40 -4.75
C GLU A 303 -16.79 -4.83 -3.65
N TYR A 304 -17.27 -4.84 -2.42
CA TYR A 304 -16.52 -5.14 -1.21
C TYR A 304 -17.17 -6.32 -0.51
N SER A 305 -16.43 -7.39 -0.27
CA SER A 305 -17.01 -8.61 0.25
C SER A 305 -16.20 -9.24 1.40
N ASN A 306 -16.90 -9.93 2.30
CA ASN A 306 -16.33 -10.53 3.51
C ASN A 306 -15.58 -9.47 4.34
N VAL A 307 -16.33 -8.47 4.80
CA VAL A 307 -15.82 -7.29 5.49
C VAL A 307 -16.06 -7.38 6.99
N VAL A 308 -15.04 -7.18 7.80
CA VAL A 308 -15.14 -7.08 9.26
C VAL A 308 -14.74 -5.67 9.69
N ILE A 309 -15.62 -4.99 10.42
CA ILE A 309 -15.44 -3.62 10.92
C ILE A 309 -15.58 -3.59 12.42
N SER A 310 -14.67 -2.90 13.12
CA SER A 310 -14.74 -2.70 14.57
C SER A 310 -14.02 -1.45 15.05
N GLY A 311 -14.49 -0.86 16.15
CA GLY A 311 -13.86 0.29 16.81
C GLY A 311 -14.25 1.66 16.26
N TYR A 312 -15.05 1.75 15.22
CA TYR A 312 -15.56 3.01 14.65
C TYR A 312 -16.79 3.50 15.42
N THR A 313 -16.59 3.81 16.69
CA THR A 313 -17.65 4.23 17.63
C THR A 313 -17.48 5.66 18.10
N ASN A 314 -16.60 6.42 17.49
CA ASN A 314 -16.31 7.81 17.86
C ASN A 314 -17.50 8.73 17.54
N SER A 315 -17.59 9.81 18.29
CA SER A 315 -18.51 10.92 18.01
C SER A 315 -17.74 12.23 18.11
N VAL A 316 -17.99 13.12 17.17
CA VAL A 316 -17.39 14.46 17.15
C VAL A 316 -18.49 15.49 17.21
N THR A 317 -18.35 16.45 18.12
CA THR A 317 -19.28 17.59 18.24
C THR A 317 -18.59 18.86 17.76
N SER A 318 -19.17 19.48 16.75
CA SER A 318 -18.75 20.80 16.24
C SER A 318 -19.92 21.78 16.37
N GLY A 319 -19.77 22.76 17.25
CA GLY A 319 -20.87 23.65 17.60
C GLY A 319 -22.05 22.92 18.26
N THR A 320 -23.21 22.92 17.60
CA THR A 320 -24.42 22.19 18.04
C THR A 320 -24.64 20.85 17.34
N THR A 321 -23.78 20.49 16.39
CA THR A 321 -23.93 19.28 15.59
C THR A 321 -23.00 18.19 16.09
N THR A 322 -23.57 17.01 16.41
CA THR A 322 -22.81 15.81 16.73
C THR A 322 -22.84 14.85 15.53
N THR A 323 -21.69 14.48 15.03
CA THR A 323 -21.51 13.46 14.00
C THR A 323 -21.01 12.18 14.65
N ASN A 324 -21.71 11.09 14.44
CA ASN A 324 -21.30 9.76 14.91
C ASN A 324 -20.62 9.01 13.78
N ALA A 325 -19.57 8.28 14.10
CA ALA A 325 -18.95 7.36 13.17
C ALA A 325 -19.93 6.28 12.69
N VAL A 326 -19.77 5.86 11.46
CA VAL A 326 -20.54 4.77 10.83
C VAL A 326 -19.60 3.80 10.09
N ALA A 327 -20.12 2.61 9.80
CA ALA A 327 -19.34 1.66 9.00
C ALA A 327 -19.17 2.12 7.54
N VAL A 328 -20.21 2.76 6.95
CA VAL A 328 -20.18 3.29 5.58
C VAL A 328 -20.79 4.67 5.54
N ARG A 329 -19.99 5.68 5.18
CA ARG A 329 -20.44 7.05 4.94
C ARG A 329 -20.65 7.27 3.45
N ILE A 330 -21.82 7.78 3.07
CA ILE A 330 -22.08 8.32 1.73
C ILE A 330 -22.03 9.84 1.85
N GLN A 331 -20.96 10.44 1.32
CA GLN A 331 -20.64 11.84 1.59
C GLN A 331 -21.57 12.83 0.90
N ASP A 332 -22.01 12.53 -0.31
CA ASP A 332 -22.79 13.46 -1.11
C ASP A 332 -24.00 12.83 -1.81
N ALA A 333 -24.97 13.68 -2.18
CA ALA A 333 -26.22 13.25 -2.80
C ALA A 333 -26.03 12.61 -4.19
N ALA A 334 -25.01 13.03 -4.96
CA ALA A 334 -24.73 12.46 -6.28
C ALA A 334 -24.23 11.01 -6.13
N THR A 335 -23.33 10.77 -5.19
CA THR A 335 -22.87 9.41 -4.84
C THR A 335 -24.04 8.53 -4.39
N ASN A 336 -24.93 9.04 -3.56
CA ASN A 336 -26.13 8.29 -3.17
C ASN A 336 -27.01 7.96 -4.38
N THR A 337 -27.34 8.96 -5.20
CA THR A 337 -28.27 8.80 -6.33
C THR A 337 -27.69 7.91 -7.44
N ASN A 338 -26.42 8.13 -7.79
CA ASN A 338 -25.80 7.51 -8.96
C ASN A 338 -25.08 6.21 -8.65
N GLN A 339 -24.72 5.94 -7.39
CA GLN A 339 -23.94 4.76 -7.04
C GLN A 339 -24.67 3.83 -6.06
N VAL A 340 -25.24 4.37 -4.96
CA VAL A 340 -25.98 3.54 -3.99
C VAL A 340 -27.28 3.04 -4.59
N LEU A 341 -28.17 3.96 -5.00
CA LEU A 341 -29.53 3.60 -5.47
C LEU A 341 -29.52 2.82 -6.78
N THR A 342 -28.46 2.95 -7.60
CA THR A 342 -28.29 2.17 -8.84
C THR A 342 -27.55 0.85 -8.65
N GLY A 343 -27.13 0.54 -7.42
CA GLY A 343 -26.48 -0.71 -7.09
C GLY A 343 -25.03 -0.85 -7.54
N LYS A 344 -24.34 0.26 -7.78
CA LYS A 344 -22.91 0.29 -8.13
C LYS A 344 -21.99 0.23 -6.92
N ILE A 345 -22.49 0.49 -5.71
CA ILE A 345 -21.81 0.17 -4.46
C ILE A 345 -22.41 -1.11 -3.90
N LYS A 346 -21.57 -2.11 -3.68
CA LYS A 346 -21.97 -3.38 -3.07
C LYS A 346 -21.08 -3.69 -1.87
N MET A 347 -21.73 -3.88 -0.72
CA MET A 347 -21.11 -4.29 0.53
C MET A 347 -21.69 -5.66 0.91
N LEU A 348 -20.93 -6.72 0.69
CA LEU A 348 -21.44 -8.09 0.80
C LEU A 348 -20.80 -8.85 1.96
N ASN A 349 -21.62 -9.55 2.76
CA ASN A 349 -21.15 -10.29 3.93
C ASN A 349 -20.40 -9.41 4.93
N VAL A 350 -21.00 -8.31 5.36
CA VAL A 350 -20.41 -7.36 6.31
C VAL A 350 -20.71 -7.81 7.74
N LYS A 351 -19.67 -7.88 8.57
CA LYS A 351 -19.76 -8.08 10.01
C LYS A 351 -19.34 -6.81 10.72
N ILE A 352 -20.25 -6.24 11.49
CA ILE A 352 -19.94 -5.23 12.48
C ILE A 352 -19.69 -5.93 13.81
N ALA A 353 -18.49 -5.83 14.34
CA ALA A 353 -18.10 -6.57 15.54
C ALA A 353 -18.46 -5.84 16.86
N ASP A 354 -19.01 -4.64 16.76
CA ASP A 354 -19.44 -3.80 17.87
C ASP A 354 -20.77 -3.07 17.54
N ASN A 355 -21.02 -1.92 18.18
CA ASN A 355 -22.23 -1.14 17.97
C ASN A 355 -22.10 -0.03 16.91
N THR A 356 -21.11 -0.09 16.01
CA THR A 356 -20.98 0.87 14.92
C THR A 356 -22.23 0.84 14.02
N PRO A 357 -22.89 1.97 13.76
CA PRO A 357 -24.03 2.02 12.83
C PRO A 357 -23.62 1.60 11.42
N LEU A 358 -24.52 0.93 10.67
CA LEU A 358 -24.20 0.34 9.37
C LEU A 358 -23.81 1.41 8.33
N TRP A 359 -24.59 2.52 8.24
CA TRP A 359 -24.31 3.59 7.28
C TRP A 359 -24.90 4.92 7.71
N GLY A 360 -24.43 6.00 7.08
CA GLY A 360 -24.91 7.36 7.27
C GLY A 360 -24.69 8.25 6.07
N ALA A 361 -25.44 9.36 6.02
CA ALA A 361 -25.25 10.42 5.04
C ALA A 361 -24.23 11.45 5.54
N GLY A 362 -23.44 12.03 4.64
CA GLY A 362 -22.55 13.15 4.93
C GLY A 362 -23.28 14.46 5.22
N ALA A 363 -24.55 14.58 4.77
CA ALA A 363 -25.42 15.71 5.06
C ALA A 363 -26.86 15.26 5.31
N ALA A 364 -27.60 16.02 6.09
CA ALA A 364 -29.02 15.74 6.39
C ALA A 364 -29.98 15.93 5.18
N THR A 365 -29.46 16.37 4.03
CA THR A 365 -30.25 16.68 2.83
C THR A 365 -30.68 15.44 2.04
N PHE A 366 -30.18 14.26 2.34
CA PHE A 366 -30.55 13.00 1.70
C PHE A 366 -30.50 11.83 2.70
N THR A 367 -31.19 10.75 2.34
CA THR A 367 -31.19 9.51 3.12
C THR A 367 -30.51 8.41 2.34
N VAL A 368 -29.58 7.71 2.99
CA VAL A 368 -28.91 6.55 2.39
C VAL A 368 -29.82 5.32 2.55
N ALA A 369 -30.10 4.66 1.44
CA ALA A 369 -30.89 3.45 1.39
C ALA A 369 -30.31 2.45 0.40
N PHE A 370 -29.46 1.55 0.88
CA PHE A 370 -28.92 0.49 0.02
C PHE A 370 -30.04 -0.46 -0.44
N PRO A 371 -30.09 -0.84 -1.73
CA PRO A 371 -30.87 -1.98 -2.15
C PRO A 371 -30.47 -3.22 -1.38
N ILE A 372 -31.44 -4.04 -0.94
CA ILE A 372 -31.21 -5.15 0.01
C ILE A 372 -30.17 -6.17 -0.48
N ALA A 373 -30.05 -6.38 -1.78
CA ALA A 373 -29.05 -7.26 -2.37
C ALA A 373 -27.63 -6.64 -2.43
N ASN A 374 -27.52 -5.35 -2.17
CA ASN A 374 -26.27 -4.60 -2.31
C ASN A 374 -25.58 -4.28 -0.98
N PHE A 375 -26.30 -4.47 0.13
CA PHE A 375 -25.70 -4.43 1.46
C PHE A 375 -26.22 -5.64 2.26
N THR A 376 -25.35 -6.63 2.45
CA THR A 376 -25.71 -7.84 3.21
C THR A 376 -24.82 -7.99 4.43
N THR A 377 -25.42 -8.35 5.56
CA THR A 377 -24.70 -8.63 6.81
C THR A 377 -24.47 -10.13 7.00
N ASN A 378 -23.35 -10.49 7.61
CA ASN A 378 -23.02 -11.87 7.94
C ASN A 378 -22.18 -11.93 9.22
N THR A 379 -22.74 -12.44 10.30
CA THR A 379 -22.06 -12.55 11.61
C THR A 379 -20.88 -13.51 11.61
N THR A 380 -20.76 -14.36 10.60
CA THR A 380 -19.65 -15.33 10.43
C THR A 380 -18.58 -14.85 9.43
N ALA A 381 -18.69 -13.62 8.90
CA ALA A 381 -17.65 -13.07 8.06
C ALA A 381 -16.31 -13.05 8.81
N THR A 382 -15.23 -13.43 8.11
CA THR A 382 -13.89 -13.61 8.69
C THR A 382 -12.98 -12.43 8.45
N GLY A 383 -13.27 -11.59 7.42
CA GLY A 383 -12.39 -10.52 7.00
C GLY A 383 -11.09 -11.03 6.36
N ALA A 384 -10.03 -10.26 6.52
CA ALA A 384 -8.71 -10.60 6.00
C ALA A 384 -8.14 -11.86 6.67
N VAL A 385 -7.43 -12.68 5.89
CA VAL A 385 -6.69 -13.85 6.37
C VAL A 385 -5.24 -13.70 5.93
N LEU A 386 -4.37 -13.39 6.87
CA LEU A 386 -2.96 -13.09 6.63
C LEU A 386 -2.08 -14.11 7.34
N THR A 387 -1.06 -14.61 6.65
CA THR A 387 -0.11 -15.57 7.20
C THR A 387 0.93 -14.83 8.05
N PRO A 388 1.14 -15.19 9.32
CA PRO A 388 2.19 -14.60 10.15
C PRO A 388 3.59 -14.82 9.58
N GLY A 389 4.51 -13.93 9.94
CA GLY A 389 5.92 -13.98 9.55
C GLY A 389 6.64 -12.72 9.97
N ALA A 390 7.95 -12.66 9.80
CA ALA A 390 8.75 -11.49 10.13
C ALA A 390 8.31 -10.22 9.37
N TRP A 391 7.67 -10.39 8.20
CA TRP A 391 7.12 -9.28 7.42
C TRP A 391 6.03 -8.49 8.16
N ALA A 392 5.31 -9.14 9.07
CA ALA A 392 4.25 -8.55 9.88
C ALA A 392 4.69 -8.28 11.33
N ILE A 393 6.00 -8.21 11.59
CA ILE A 393 6.56 -7.88 12.92
C ILE A 393 7.45 -6.66 12.77
N VAL A 394 7.14 -5.57 13.49
CA VAL A 394 7.93 -4.33 13.51
C VAL A 394 8.27 -4.00 14.96
N ASP A 395 9.56 -3.83 15.26
CA ASP A 395 10.05 -3.51 16.62
C ASP A 395 9.47 -4.42 17.73
N GLY A 396 9.28 -5.69 17.42
CA GLY A 396 8.66 -6.66 18.34
C GLY A 396 7.13 -6.62 18.41
N VAL A 397 6.49 -5.68 17.73
CA VAL A 397 5.03 -5.60 17.61
C VAL A 397 4.54 -6.54 16.52
N ASN A 398 3.70 -7.51 16.89
CA ASN A 398 2.99 -8.35 15.93
C ASN A 398 1.80 -7.55 15.36
N LEU A 399 1.90 -7.10 14.11
CA LEU A 399 0.86 -6.30 13.46
C LEU A 399 -0.47 -7.06 13.32
N LEU A 400 -0.42 -8.39 13.27
CA LEU A 400 -1.61 -9.25 13.17
C LEU A 400 -2.25 -9.58 14.53
N GLY A 401 -1.72 -9.05 15.63
CA GLY A 401 -2.22 -9.33 16.97
C GLY A 401 -3.66 -8.88 17.22
N ASN A 402 -4.17 -7.97 16.38
CA ASN A 402 -5.53 -7.45 16.44
C ASN A 402 -6.37 -7.81 15.18
N LEU A 403 -5.91 -8.72 14.34
CA LEU A 403 -6.62 -9.14 13.12
C LEU A 403 -7.88 -9.98 13.42
#